data_6ee26acddfb1ce5a201f5aa2ed063438
#
_entry.id   6ee26acddfb1ce5a201f5aa2ed063438
#
_cell.length_a   1.000
_cell.length_b   1.000
_cell.length_c   1.000
_cell.angle_alpha   90.00
_cell.angle_beta   90.00
_cell.angle_gamma   90.00
#
_symmetry.space_group_name_H-M   'P 1'
#
loop_
_entity.id
_entity.type
_entity.pdbx_description
1 polymer ?
#
loop_
_entity_poly.entity_id
_entity_poly.type
_entity_poly.pdbx_seq_one_letter_code
_entity_poly.pdbx_strand_id
1 'polypeptide(L)'
;MMGTQNEKLMHYVQDYQIHLIDPAKLTEEDLKKFTSSLREVIEYIKYSKDKEKLSRILKDNSRMLIDREAALVIKTITNTAIEISEKEEKIDMCKAIDDMLSEREAKGEIRGIEIGEFRMLVKQVKKGRLTIEEAAEDAAMSVEEFRNVTDDMLKEG
;
A
#
# COMPACT_ATOMS: atom_id res chain seq x y z
N MET A 1 -31.21 -45.02 13.71
CA MET A 1 -32.10 -44.14 14.48
C MET A 1 -31.28 -43.28 15.42
N MET A 2 -30.68 -42.19 14.92
CA MET A 2 -29.89 -41.20 15.71
C MET A 2 -30.32 -39.75 15.39
N GLY A 3 -31.60 -39.51 15.09
CA GLY A 3 -32.07 -38.18 14.67
C GLY A 3 -32.84 -37.36 15.70
N THR A 4 -33.41 -37.97 16.71
CA THR A 4 -34.44 -37.31 17.56
C THR A 4 -33.95 -36.66 18.85
N GLN A 5 -32.70 -36.86 19.27
CA GLN A 5 -32.16 -36.19 20.46
C GLN A 5 -31.54 -34.81 20.13
N ASN A 6 -31.05 -34.58 18.93
CA ASN A 6 -30.47 -33.33 18.54
C ASN A 6 -31.49 -32.17 18.37
N GLU A 7 -32.70 -32.47 17.88
CA GLU A 7 -33.75 -31.43 17.71
C GLU A 7 -34.22 -30.82 19.03
N LYS A 8 -34.28 -31.62 20.10
CA LYS A 8 -34.66 -31.09 21.43
C LYS A 8 -33.58 -30.21 22.07
N LEU A 9 -32.33 -30.45 21.74
CA LEU A 9 -31.20 -29.63 22.24
C LEU A 9 -31.06 -28.31 21.45
N MET A 10 -31.42 -28.28 20.18
CA MET A 10 -31.39 -27.08 19.35
C MET A 10 -32.32 -25.97 19.88
N HIS A 11 -33.40 -26.34 20.60
CA HIS A 11 -34.30 -25.36 21.21
C HIS A 11 -33.65 -24.55 22.36
N TYR A 12 -32.55 -25.03 22.93
CA TYR A 12 -31.79 -24.38 23.99
C TYR A 12 -30.50 -23.72 23.49
N VAL A 13 -30.18 -23.86 22.20
CA VAL A 13 -29.01 -23.21 21.57
C VAL A 13 -29.51 -21.98 20.85
N GLN A 14 -28.95 -20.81 21.20
CA GLN A 14 -29.22 -19.59 20.41
C GLN A 14 -28.69 -19.81 19.01
N ASP A 15 -29.57 -19.70 18.03
CA ASP A 15 -29.21 -19.78 16.60
C ASP A 15 -28.64 -18.41 16.18
N TYR A 16 -27.31 -18.33 16.12
CA TYR A 16 -26.62 -17.13 15.61
C TYR A 16 -26.44 -17.25 14.11
N GLN A 17 -27.19 -16.47 13.36
CA GLN A 17 -26.97 -16.33 11.92
C GLN A 17 -25.79 -15.39 11.66
N ILE A 18 -24.76 -15.88 11.00
CA ILE A 18 -23.64 -15.08 10.53
C ILE A 18 -23.94 -14.67 9.08
N HIS A 19 -24.12 -13.38 8.84
CA HIS A 19 -24.24 -12.84 7.50
C HIS A 19 -22.85 -12.45 6.99
N LEU A 20 -22.34 -13.20 6.02
CA LEU A 20 -21.04 -12.93 5.41
C LEU A 20 -21.24 -11.99 4.21
N ILE A 21 -20.58 -10.84 4.26
CA ILE A 21 -20.55 -9.89 3.14
C ILE A 21 -19.20 -10.02 2.45
N ASP A 22 -19.20 -10.43 1.18
CA ASP A 22 -18.01 -10.46 0.33
C ASP A 22 -18.00 -9.19 -0.55
N PRO A 23 -17.10 -8.21 -0.28
CA PRO A 23 -17.05 -6.97 -1.04
C PRO A 23 -16.91 -7.18 -2.56
N ALA A 24 -16.19 -8.22 -2.99
CA ALA A 24 -15.96 -8.48 -4.40
C ALA A 24 -17.23 -8.85 -5.17
N LYS A 25 -18.23 -9.42 -4.47
CA LYS A 25 -19.50 -9.90 -5.07
C LYS A 25 -20.63 -8.87 -5.01
N LEU A 26 -20.50 -7.82 -4.24
CA LEU A 26 -21.54 -6.79 -4.14
C LEU A 26 -21.75 -6.10 -5.50
N THR A 27 -23.00 -5.86 -5.85
CA THR A 27 -23.37 -5.04 -7.02
C THR A 27 -23.36 -3.55 -6.67
N GLU A 28 -23.41 -2.68 -7.68
CA GLU A 28 -23.58 -1.23 -7.48
C GLU A 28 -24.89 -0.89 -6.72
N GLU A 29 -25.93 -1.71 -6.92
CA GLU A 29 -27.20 -1.56 -6.20
C GLU A 29 -27.07 -1.95 -4.73
N ASP A 30 -26.28 -2.97 -4.43
CA ASP A 30 -26.00 -3.35 -3.05
C ASP A 30 -25.18 -2.27 -2.33
N LEU A 31 -24.18 -1.69 -3.01
CA LEU A 31 -23.38 -0.60 -2.46
C LEU A 31 -24.26 0.63 -2.10
N LYS A 32 -25.30 0.91 -2.88
CA LYS A 32 -26.23 2.03 -2.58
C LYS A 32 -27.05 1.84 -1.30
N LYS A 33 -27.18 0.62 -0.81
CA LYS A 33 -27.89 0.31 0.45
C LYS A 33 -27.12 0.76 1.69
N PHE A 34 -25.81 0.94 1.58
CA PHE A 34 -24.99 1.46 2.66
C PHE A 34 -25.04 3.00 2.65
N THR A 35 -25.35 3.61 3.79
CA THR A 35 -25.55 5.06 3.92
C THR A 35 -24.48 5.78 4.72
N SER A 36 -23.54 5.04 5.31
CA SER A 36 -22.42 5.55 6.11
C SER A 36 -21.09 5.41 5.35
N SER A 37 -20.00 5.88 5.94
CA SER A 37 -18.61 5.67 5.45
C SER A 37 -18.27 4.21 5.17
N LEU A 38 -19.10 3.27 5.63
CA LEU A 38 -18.96 1.83 5.31
C LEU A 38 -19.09 1.57 3.81
N ARG A 39 -19.91 2.35 3.10
CA ARG A 39 -20.02 2.24 1.64
C ARG A 39 -18.69 2.52 0.97
N GLU A 40 -18.07 3.63 1.31
CA GLU A 40 -16.79 4.06 0.77
C GLU A 40 -15.68 3.06 1.09
N VAL A 41 -15.69 2.50 2.32
CA VAL A 41 -14.77 1.44 2.73
C VAL A 41 -14.92 0.19 1.87
N ILE A 42 -16.16 -0.30 1.71
CA ILE A 42 -16.44 -1.51 0.92
C ILE A 42 -16.08 -1.29 -0.56
N GLU A 43 -16.44 -0.13 -1.12
CA GLU A 43 -16.16 0.25 -2.50
C GLU A 43 -14.66 0.33 -2.76
N TYR A 44 -13.90 0.95 -1.85
CA TYR A 44 -12.45 0.99 -1.92
C TYR A 44 -11.82 -0.40 -1.87
N ILE A 45 -12.24 -1.26 -0.93
CA ILE A 45 -11.73 -2.63 -0.80
C ILE A 45 -12.03 -3.43 -2.07
N LYS A 46 -13.26 -3.34 -2.58
CA LYS A 46 -13.70 -4.02 -3.80
C LYS A 46 -12.79 -3.71 -5.00
N TYR A 47 -12.43 -2.44 -5.17
CA TYR A 47 -11.66 -1.99 -6.32
C TYR A 47 -10.17 -1.76 -6.03
N SER A 48 -9.68 -2.10 -4.83
CA SER A 48 -8.29 -1.88 -4.42
C SER A 48 -7.24 -2.51 -5.34
N LYS A 49 -7.61 -3.57 -6.07
CA LYS A 49 -6.75 -4.25 -7.06
C LYS A 49 -6.98 -3.79 -8.51
N ASP A 50 -8.00 -2.97 -8.76
CA ASP A 50 -8.34 -2.45 -10.08
C ASP A 50 -7.98 -0.95 -10.13
N LYS A 51 -6.78 -0.66 -10.65
CA LYS A 51 -6.22 0.70 -10.69
C LYS A 51 -7.12 1.70 -11.42
N GLU A 52 -7.77 1.28 -12.51
CA GLU A 52 -8.61 2.18 -13.31
C GLU A 52 -9.89 2.53 -12.59
N LYS A 53 -10.57 1.55 -12.01
CA LYS A 53 -11.80 1.78 -11.25
C LYS A 53 -11.53 2.55 -9.97
N LEU A 54 -10.47 2.19 -9.24
CA LEU A 54 -10.07 2.91 -8.04
C LEU A 54 -9.76 4.38 -8.35
N SER A 55 -9.01 4.65 -9.43
CA SER A 55 -8.70 6.03 -9.86
C SER A 55 -9.95 6.82 -10.22
N ARG A 56 -10.96 6.20 -10.84
CA ARG A 56 -12.25 6.86 -11.12
C ARG A 56 -12.99 7.21 -9.84
N ILE A 57 -13.07 6.27 -8.91
CA ILE A 57 -13.72 6.48 -7.61
C ILE A 57 -13.06 7.62 -6.85
N LEU A 58 -11.73 7.68 -6.85
CA LEU A 58 -10.98 8.74 -6.18
C LEU A 58 -11.15 10.10 -6.89
N LYS A 59 -11.19 10.16 -8.22
CA LYS A 59 -11.33 11.41 -8.98
C LYS A 59 -12.72 12.00 -8.95
N ASP A 60 -13.76 11.16 -8.93
CA ASP A 60 -15.16 11.61 -8.99
C ASP A 60 -15.76 11.97 -7.62
N ASN A 61 -14.96 12.00 -6.55
CA ASN A 61 -15.54 11.68 -5.27
C ASN A 61 -15.32 12.70 -4.15
N SER A 62 -16.23 13.68 -4.07
CA SER A 62 -16.51 14.39 -2.82
C SER A 62 -16.89 13.46 -1.64
N ARG A 63 -17.13 12.16 -1.88
CA ARG A 63 -17.45 11.14 -0.89
C ARG A 63 -16.23 10.45 -0.27
N MET A 64 -15.04 10.66 -0.80
CA MET A 64 -13.80 10.13 -0.20
C MET A 64 -13.26 10.96 0.96
N LEU A 65 -14.04 11.92 1.43
CA LEU A 65 -13.88 12.53 2.75
C LEU A 65 -14.58 11.64 3.78
N ILE A 66 -13.85 10.69 4.34
CA ILE A 66 -14.36 9.65 5.23
C ILE A 66 -13.88 9.84 6.67
N ASP A 67 -14.57 9.21 7.62
CA ASP A 67 -14.16 9.24 9.01
C ASP A 67 -12.79 8.57 9.20
N ARG A 68 -12.01 9.04 10.15
CA ARG A 68 -10.65 8.53 10.44
C ARG A 68 -10.63 7.02 10.67
N GLU A 69 -11.62 6.49 11.39
CA GLU A 69 -11.75 5.06 11.65
C GLU A 69 -11.96 4.26 10.35
N ALA A 70 -12.76 4.80 9.42
CA ALA A 70 -12.97 4.19 8.12
C ALA A 70 -11.68 4.19 7.28
N ALA A 71 -10.92 5.29 7.31
CA ALA A 71 -9.61 5.36 6.67
C ALA A 71 -8.60 4.36 7.25
N LEU A 72 -8.60 4.16 8.57
CA LEU A 72 -7.77 3.16 9.24
C LEU A 72 -8.14 1.74 8.82
N VAL A 73 -9.42 1.43 8.66
CA VAL A 73 -9.90 0.14 8.15
C VAL A 73 -9.39 -0.10 6.72
N ILE A 74 -9.52 0.88 5.84
CA ILE A 74 -8.99 0.80 4.47
C ILE A 74 -7.48 0.55 4.51
N LYS A 75 -6.72 1.38 5.23
CA LYS A 75 -5.27 1.24 5.37
C LYS A 75 -4.86 -0.15 5.80
N THR A 76 -5.54 -0.69 6.81
CA THR A 76 -5.22 -2.00 7.40
C THR A 76 -5.54 -3.15 6.45
N ILE A 77 -6.74 -3.15 5.86
CA ILE A 77 -7.22 -4.26 5.01
C ILE A 77 -6.48 -4.29 3.67
N THR A 78 -6.24 -3.12 3.08
CA THR A 78 -5.60 -3.02 1.75
C THR A 78 -4.08 -2.88 1.80
N ASN A 79 -3.51 -2.77 3.01
CA ASN A 79 -2.09 -2.48 3.23
C ASN A 79 -1.60 -1.24 2.47
N THR A 80 -2.46 -0.22 2.36
CA THR A 80 -2.13 1.03 1.68
C THR A 80 -1.28 1.90 2.62
N ALA A 81 -0.12 2.36 2.15
CA ALA A 81 0.85 3.10 2.97
C ALA A 81 0.51 4.61 3.08
N ILE A 82 -0.76 4.95 3.34
CA ILE A 82 -1.18 6.34 3.59
C ILE A 82 -0.87 6.75 5.02
N GLU A 83 -0.54 8.02 5.21
CA GLU A 83 -0.44 8.61 6.54
C GLU A 83 -1.80 9.16 6.96
N ILE A 84 -2.21 8.86 8.20
CA ILE A 84 -3.47 9.28 8.78
C ILE A 84 -3.16 10.06 10.05
N SER A 85 -3.48 11.35 10.04
CA SER A 85 -3.28 12.25 11.16
C SER A 85 -4.21 11.88 12.34
N GLU A 86 -3.66 11.84 13.54
CA GLU A 86 -4.46 11.63 14.76
C GLU A 86 -5.34 12.83 15.14
N LYS A 87 -5.03 14.01 14.56
CA LYS A 87 -5.72 15.26 14.86
C LYS A 87 -6.95 15.52 13.99
N GLU A 88 -7.10 14.77 12.91
CA GLU A 88 -8.17 14.96 11.95
C GLU A 88 -9.28 13.93 12.18
N GLU A 89 -10.52 14.40 12.33
CA GLU A 89 -11.69 13.53 12.45
C GLU A 89 -12.10 12.94 11.09
N LYS A 90 -11.81 13.64 10.00
CA LYS A 90 -12.11 13.21 8.64
C LYS A 90 -10.85 13.24 7.78
N ILE A 91 -10.71 12.24 6.97
CA ILE A 91 -9.57 12.02 6.07
C ILE A 91 -10.03 12.13 4.63
N ASP A 92 -9.39 13.00 3.87
CA ASP A 92 -9.52 13.04 2.41
C ASP A 92 -8.61 11.96 1.82
N MET A 93 -9.21 10.84 1.43
CA MET A 93 -8.48 9.69 0.87
C MET A 93 -7.81 10.01 -0.46
N CYS A 94 -8.39 10.93 -1.26
CA CYS A 94 -7.78 11.33 -2.53
C CYS A 94 -6.44 12.03 -2.24
N LYS A 95 -6.46 13.02 -1.35
CA LYS A 95 -5.26 13.74 -0.93
C LYS A 95 -4.23 12.80 -0.30
N ALA A 96 -4.65 11.94 0.63
CA ALA A 96 -3.74 11.00 1.30
C ALA A 96 -3.04 10.05 0.32
N ILE A 97 -3.72 9.65 -0.74
CA ILE A 97 -3.13 8.80 -1.79
C ILE A 97 -2.21 9.61 -2.70
N ASP A 98 -2.58 10.83 -3.09
CA ASP A 98 -1.73 11.70 -3.90
C ASP A 98 -0.43 12.05 -3.16
N ASP A 99 -0.52 12.37 -1.87
CA ASP A 99 0.64 12.63 -1.01
C ASP A 99 1.56 11.39 -0.95
N MET A 100 0.98 10.19 -0.74
CA MET A 100 1.72 8.93 -0.74
C MET A 100 2.42 8.66 -2.08
N LEU A 101 1.77 8.93 -3.21
CA LEU A 101 2.36 8.73 -4.54
C LEU A 101 3.50 9.72 -4.78
N SER A 102 3.29 10.99 -4.45
CA SER A 102 4.31 12.04 -4.57
C SER A 102 5.57 11.73 -3.75
N GLU A 103 5.39 11.23 -2.51
CA GLU A 103 6.52 10.78 -1.70
C GLU A 103 7.27 9.59 -2.31
N ARG A 104 6.53 8.64 -2.89
CA ARG A 104 7.16 7.48 -3.56
C ARG A 104 7.93 7.90 -4.80
N GLU A 105 7.40 8.83 -5.58
CA GLU A 105 8.08 9.39 -6.75
C GLU A 105 9.35 10.12 -6.34
N ALA A 106 9.29 11.01 -5.34
CA ALA A 106 10.45 11.71 -4.82
C ALA A 106 11.53 10.75 -4.28
N LYS A 107 11.13 9.74 -3.49
CA LYS A 107 12.05 8.70 -3.00
C LYS A 107 12.64 7.87 -4.15
N GLY A 108 11.84 7.60 -5.18
CA GLY A 108 12.28 6.88 -6.39
C GLY A 108 13.30 7.69 -7.20
N GLU A 109 13.09 8.99 -7.34
CA GLU A 109 14.00 9.90 -8.04
C GLU A 109 15.34 10.00 -7.31
N ILE A 110 15.34 10.24 -5.99
CA ILE A 110 16.57 10.28 -5.17
C ILE A 110 17.34 8.97 -5.33
N ARG A 111 16.65 7.83 -5.15
CA ARG A 111 17.29 6.52 -5.31
C ARG A 111 17.80 6.28 -6.73
N GLY A 112 17.11 6.80 -7.74
CA GLY A 112 17.55 6.72 -9.13
C GLY A 112 18.83 7.50 -9.39
N ILE A 113 18.96 8.71 -8.81
CA ILE A 113 20.17 9.55 -8.88
C ILE A 113 21.34 8.82 -8.19
N GLU A 114 21.16 8.34 -6.95
CA GLU A 114 22.19 7.62 -6.19
C GLU A 114 22.70 6.38 -6.96
N ILE A 115 21.79 5.57 -7.50
CA ILE A 115 22.16 4.41 -8.31
C ILE A 115 22.92 4.84 -9.59
N GLY A 116 22.53 5.96 -10.19
CA GLY A 116 23.21 6.53 -11.36
C GLY A 116 24.64 6.95 -11.04
N GLU A 117 24.84 7.62 -9.92
CA GLU A 117 26.17 8.03 -9.41
C GLU A 117 27.05 6.82 -9.12
N PHE A 118 26.55 5.82 -8.40
CA PHE A 118 27.28 4.58 -8.14
C PHE A 118 27.68 3.84 -9.44
N ARG A 119 26.76 3.75 -10.40
CA ARG A 119 27.07 3.17 -11.72
C ARG A 119 28.17 3.91 -12.44
N MET A 120 28.19 5.22 -12.34
CA MET A 120 29.23 6.05 -12.96
C MET A 120 30.57 5.80 -12.29
N LEU A 121 30.65 5.80 -10.96
CA LEU A 121 31.87 5.51 -10.21
C LEU A 121 32.41 4.09 -10.49
N VAL A 122 31.54 3.08 -10.44
CA VAL A 122 31.89 1.69 -10.80
C VAL A 122 32.45 1.61 -12.22
N LYS A 123 31.86 2.34 -13.18
CA LYS A 123 32.35 2.40 -14.56
C LYS A 123 33.73 3.03 -14.66
N GLN A 124 34.05 4.04 -13.83
CA GLN A 124 35.38 4.65 -13.78
C GLN A 124 36.40 3.70 -13.16
N VAL A 125 36.04 2.97 -12.09
CA VAL A 125 36.89 1.94 -11.49
C VAL A 125 37.18 0.82 -12.50
N LYS A 126 36.17 0.30 -13.18
CA LYS A 126 36.34 -0.75 -14.22
C LYS A 126 37.24 -0.31 -15.38
N LYS A 127 37.25 0.99 -15.71
CA LYS A 127 38.14 1.56 -16.74
C LYS A 127 39.54 1.87 -16.24
N GLY A 128 39.84 1.60 -14.96
CA GLY A 128 41.13 1.92 -14.34
C GLY A 128 41.40 3.43 -14.22
N ARG A 129 40.36 4.26 -14.20
CA ARG A 129 40.48 5.72 -14.06
C ARG A 129 40.42 6.18 -12.61
N LEU A 130 39.76 5.40 -11.77
CA LEU A 130 39.67 5.61 -10.33
C LEU A 130 40.02 4.29 -9.64
N THR A 131 40.62 4.36 -8.47
CA THR A 131 40.72 3.25 -7.53
C THR A 131 39.39 3.06 -6.79
N ILE A 132 39.20 1.93 -6.12
CA ILE A 132 38.00 1.71 -5.30
C ILE A 132 37.98 2.69 -4.12
N GLU A 133 39.16 3.01 -3.58
CA GLU A 133 39.35 3.97 -2.49
C GLU A 133 38.91 5.37 -2.89
N GLU A 134 39.36 5.85 -4.07
CA GLU A 134 38.95 7.15 -4.62
C GLU A 134 37.45 7.20 -4.92
N ALA A 135 36.89 6.12 -5.47
CA ALA A 135 35.45 6.03 -5.75
C ALA A 135 34.60 6.01 -4.48
N ALA A 136 35.08 5.39 -3.40
CA ALA A 136 34.43 5.40 -2.09
C ALA A 136 34.47 6.81 -1.46
N GLU A 137 35.61 7.51 -1.60
CA GLU A 137 35.74 8.90 -1.14
C GLU A 137 34.78 9.84 -1.90
N ASP A 138 34.73 9.72 -3.23
CA ASP A 138 33.79 10.49 -4.07
C ASP A 138 32.32 10.20 -3.70
N ALA A 139 32.01 8.98 -3.27
CA ALA A 139 30.68 8.59 -2.79
C ALA A 139 30.43 8.97 -1.32
N ALA A 140 31.38 9.62 -0.64
CA ALA A 140 31.33 9.94 0.79
C ALA A 140 31.05 8.73 1.69
N MET A 141 31.60 7.56 1.36
CA MET A 141 31.44 6.28 2.04
C MET A 141 32.76 5.65 2.42
N SER A 142 32.73 4.69 3.36
CA SER A 142 33.87 3.81 3.56
C SER A 142 34.03 2.86 2.37
N VAL A 143 35.25 2.35 2.15
CA VAL A 143 35.52 1.37 1.08
C VAL A 143 34.67 0.12 1.23
N GLU A 144 34.42 -0.31 2.47
CA GLU A 144 33.59 -1.49 2.77
C GLU A 144 32.12 -1.26 2.40
N GLU A 145 31.57 -0.12 2.75
CA GLU A 145 30.19 0.27 2.37
C GLU A 145 30.04 0.41 0.86
N PHE A 146 30.98 1.07 0.19
CA PHE A 146 30.99 1.20 -1.26
C PHE A 146 31.01 -0.15 -1.96
N ARG A 147 31.87 -1.07 -1.51
CA ARG A 147 31.91 -2.46 -2.03
C ARG A 147 30.58 -3.18 -1.83
N ASN A 148 29.98 -3.10 -0.64
CA ASN A 148 28.70 -3.77 -0.35
C ASN A 148 27.55 -3.27 -1.26
N VAL A 149 27.51 -1.97 -1.55
CA VAL A 149 26.46 -1.37 -2.41
C VAL A 149 26.72 -1.67 -3.89
N THR A 150 27.99 -1.80 -4.31
CA THR A 150 28.37 -1.90 -5.72
C THR A 150 28.85 -3.30 -6.12
N ASP A 151 28.89 -4.28 -5.21
CA ASP A 151 29.46 -5.60 -5.42
C ASP A 151 28.85 -6.32 -6.64
N ASP A 152 27.51 -6.27 -6.77
CA ASP A 152 26.82 -6.84 -7.91
C ASP A 152 27.19 -6.12 -9.22
N MET A 153 27.30 -4.79 -9.17
CA MET A 153 27.67 -3.97 -10.33
C MET A 153 29.14 -4.19 -10.72
N LEU A 154 30.03 -4.49 -9.76
CA LEU A 154 31.44 -4.76 -10.01
C LEU A 154 31.65 -6.14 -10.63
N LYS A 155 30.78 -7.10 -10.33
CA LYS A 155 30.84 -8.48 -10.86
C LYS A 155 30.24 -8.63 -12.27
N GLU A 156 29.32 -7.75 -12.64
CA GLU A 156 28.74 -7.71 -13.99
C GLU A 156 29.71 -7.06 -14.98
N GLY A 157 30.67 -7.84 -15.51
CA GLY A 157 31.64 -7.30 -16.48
C GLY A 157 32.36 -8.37 -17.29
#